data_c18da7703571cded2c5e6e2c1f4fdf5d
#
_entry.id   c18da7703571cded2c5e6e2c1f4fdf5d
#
_cell.length_a   1.000
_cell.length_b   1.000
_cell.length_c   1.000
_cell.angle_alpha   90.00
_cell.angle_beta   90.00
_cell.angle_gamma   90.00
#
_symmetry.space_group_name_H-M   'P 1'
#
loop_
_entity.id
_entity.type
_entity.pdbx_description
1 polymer ?
#
loop_
_entity_poly.entity_id
_entity_poly.type
_entity_poly.pdbx_seq_one_letter_code
_entity_poly.pdbx_strand_id
1 'polypeptide(L)'
;LSFKNLLIALNPSSGDGSGQSSSLPFLFATTFNAQLGPLSLSVSEIGMSVDLSFPGDGGGNLGIINLSPGFKPPSGIGLSLDAGIIKGGGYLQCFPERGEYNGTLELGIEGLLTLNAIGLITTQNPDGSPGFSLLIIITTEFNPAFQLGFGFTLNGVGGLLGLNRMVIAEKLQDSVKTNAIESILFPRDVVRNAPQIISNLQAIFPVKQGSFLVGPMAKIGWGSPSIITLSLGVIIQLPDVKIGILGVLKMVLPDEDLALLKLQVNFLGIIDPAAQMISF
;
A
#
# COMPACT_ATOMS: atom_id res chain seq x y z
N LEU A 1 11.58 22.35 -11.97
CA LEU A 1 10.70 22.49 -10.82
C LEU A 1 9.43 23.21 -11.26
N SER A 2 8.26 22.64 -11.00
CA SER A 2 6.96 23.27 -11.27
C SER A 2 6.05 23.16 -10.05
N PHE A 3 5.53 24.29 -9.59
CA PHE A 3 4.51 24.33 -8.54
C PHE A 3 3.13 24.14 -9.14
N LYS A 4 2.31 23.28 -8.56
CA LYS A 4 0.95 22.98 -9.04
C LYS A 4 -0.12 23.76 -8.32
N ASN A 5 -0.02 23.86 -7.01
CA ASN A 5 -0.99 24.57 -6.17
C ASN A 5 -0.34 25.04 -4.88
N LEU A 6 -0.95 26.06 -4.29
CA LEU A 6 -0.70 26.52 -2.94
C LEU A 6 -2.01 26.37 -2.16
N LEU A 7 -1.99 25.59 -1.08
CA LEU A 7 -3.10 25.45 -0.15
C LEU A 7 -2.86 26.39 1.03
N ILE A 8 -3.84 27.25 1.30
CA ILE A 8 -3.90 28.06 2.52
C ILE A 8 -5.22 27.69 3.20
N ALA A 9 -5.15 27.14 4.39
CA ALA A 9 -6.32 26.80 5.16
C ALA A 9 -6.30 27.48 6.52
N LEU A 10 -7.48 27.92 6.97
CA LEU A 10 -7.76 28.49 8.27
C LEU A 10 -8.75 27.53 8.94
N ASN A 11 -8.41 27.02 10.10
CA ASN A 11 -9.25 26.05 10.81
C ASN A 11 -9.55 26.57 12.24
N PRO A 12 -10.47 27.56 12.40
CA PRO A 12 -10.74 28.15 13.69
C PRO A 12 -11.33 27.10 14.63
N SER A 13 -10.66 26.79 15.73
CA SER A 13 -11.23 26.04 16.83
C SER A 13 -11.96 27.00 17.78
N SER A 14 -13.27 26.90 17.86
CA SER A 14 -14.05 27.60 18.87
C SER A 14 -13.77 26.92 20.22
N GLY A 15 -13.17 27.66 21.17
CA GLY A 15 -13.11 27.22 22.56
C GLY A 15 -14.52 26.99 23.08
N ASP A 16 -14.81 25.81 23.60
CA ASP A 16 -16.01 25.57 24.37
C ASP A 16 -15.84 26.31 25.72
N GLY A 17 -16.75 27.14 26.13
CA GLY A 17 -16.76 28.10 27.25
C GLY A 17 -16.03 27.77 28.57
N SER A 18 -15.00 26.94 28.59
CA SER A 18 -14.23 26.51 29.76
C SER A 18 -12.85 27.19 29.89
N GLY A 19 -12.70 28.43 29.42
CA GLY A 19 -11.48 29.21 29.64
C GLY A 19 -10.27 28.83 28.79
N GLN A 20 -10.45 28.04 27.74
CA GLN A 20 -9.38 27.75 26.80
C GLN A 20 -9.19 28.87 25.78
N SER A 21 -7.93 29.25 25.56
CA SER A 21 -7.51 30.25 24.60
C SER A 21 -8.01 29.90 23.19
N SER A 22 -8.68 30.86 22.54
CA SER A 22 -9.06 30.70 21.13
C SER A 22 -7.80 30.52 20.31
N SER A 23 -7.68 29.43 19.55
CA SER A 23 -6.54 29.20 18.63
C SER A 23 -7.00 29.30 17.18
N LEU A 24 -6.16 29.91 16.35
CA LEU A 24 -6.35 30.06 14.93
C LEU A 24 -5.18 29.37 14.21
N PRO A 25 -5.29 28.09 13.88
CA PRO A 25 -4.29 27.42 13.10
C PRO A 25 -4.36 27.86 11.63
N PHE A 26 -3.22 28.35 11.13
CA PHE A 26 -2.98 28.58 9.71
C PHE A 26 -2.17 27.45 9.14
N LEU A 27 -2.60 26.94 8.00
CA LEU A 27 -1.90 25.92 7.24
C LEU A 27 -1.48 26.46 5.89
N PHE A 28 -0.20 26.38 5.60
CA PHE A 28 0.38 26.69 4.29
C PHE A 28 1.00 25.42 3.73
N ALA A 29 0.52 24.94 2.60
CA ALA A 29 1.07 23.74 1.97
C ALA A 29 1.15 23.92 0.45
N THR A 30 2.12 23.28 -0.17
CA THR A 30 2.32 23.33 -1.61
C THR A 30 2.54 21.93 -2.18
N THR A 31 2.09 21.77 -3.42
CA THR A 31 2.38 20.58 -4.23
C THR A 31 3.29 21.01 -5.37
N PHE A 32 4.40 20.30 -5.55
CA PHE A 32 5.33 20.58 -6.64
C PHE A 32 5.84 19.32 -7.31
N ASN A 33 6.26 19.48 -8.57
CA ASN A 33 6.99 18.43 -9.30
C ASN A 33 8.39 18.95 -9.61
N ALA A 34 9.35 18.03 -9.51
CA ALA A 34 10.73 18.23 -9.91
C ALA A 34 11.16 17.13 -10.89
N GLN A 35 12.01 17.47 -11.84
CA GLN A 35 12.61 16.52 -12.77
C GLN A 35 14.12 16.74 -12.82
N LEU A 36 14.86 15.64 -12.73
CA LEU A 36 16.32 15.62 -12.83
C LEU A 36 16.74 14.45 -13.73
N GLY A 37 16.98 14.76 -15.00
CA GLY A 37 17.26 13.73 -15.99
C GLY A 37 16.13 12.71 -16.09
N PRO A 38 16.41 11.40 -15.93
CA PRO A 38 15.42 10.34 -16.01
C PRO A 38 14.53 10.22 -14.75
N LEU A 39 14.85 10.98 -13.68
CA LEU A 39 14.15 10.92 -12.41
C LEU A 39 13.13 12.05 -12.31
N SER A 40 11.87 11.71 -11.97
CA SER A 40 10.81 12.66 -11.67
C SER A 40 10.29 12.44 -10.25
N LEU A 41 10.09 13.55 -9.54
CA LEU A 41 9.61 13.61 -8.17
C LEU A 41 8.33 14.44 -8.11
N SER A 42 7.33 13.96 -7.40
CA SER A 42 6.10 14.69 -7.05
C SER A 42 5.95 14.72 -5.54
N VAL A 43 5.80 15.88 -4.96
CA VAL A 43 5.57 16.05 -3.52
C VAL A 43 4.25 16.77 -3.32
N SER A 44 3.34 16.14 -2.58
CA SER A 44 1.99 16.64 -2.33
C SER A 44 1.90 17.25 -0.95
N GLU A 45 1.43 18.50 -0.90
CA GLU A 45 1.04 19.21 0.32
C GLU A 45 2.12 19.25 1.42
N ILE A 46 3.37 19.47 1.06
CA ILE A 46 4.41 19.81 2.04
C ILE A 46 4.28 21.26 2.47
N GLY A 47 4.47 21.56 3.74
CA GLY A 47 4.26 22.93 4.20
C GLY A 47 4.59 23.21 5.63
N MET A 48 3.90 24.22 6.17
CA MET A 48 4.02 24.70 7.55
C MET A 48 2.62 24.89 8.14
N SER A 49 2.46 24.57 9.40
CA SER A 49 1.36 25.06 10.24
C SER A 49 1.85 26.19 11.14
N VAL A 50 0.98 27.13 11.44
CA VAL A 50 1.25 28.19 12.39
C VAL A 50 0.03 28.31 13.29
N ASP A 51 0.19 27.94 14.55
CA ASP A 51 -0.86 28.09 15.54
C ASP A 51 -0.75 29.45 16.23
N LEU A 52 -1.77 30.28 16.07
CA LEU A 52 -1.93 31.53 16.76
C LEU A 52 -2.87 31.33 17.95
N SER A 53 -2.40 31.56 19.14
CA SER A 53 -3.24 31.57 20.34
C SER A 53 -3.16 32.91 21.07
N PHE A 54 -4.22 33.24 21.79
CA PHE A 54 -4.35 34.50 22.52
C PHE A 54 -4.47 34.21 24.01
N PRO A 55 -3.32 34.06 24.72
CA PRO A 55 -3.37 33.85 26.17
C PRO A 55 -3.95 35.08 26.86
N GLY A 56 -4.95 34.86 27.72
CA GLY A 56 -5.67 35.95 28.38
C GLY A 56 -4.84 36.75 29.42
N ASP A 57 -3.68 36.20 29.77
CA ASP A 57 -2.72 36.81 30.72
C ASP A 57 -1.66 37.69 30.03
N GLY A 58 -1.70 37.81 28.71
CA GLY A 58 -0.70 38.58 27.94
C GLY A 58 0.69 37.92 27.89
N GLY A 59 0.84 36.66 28.29
CA GLY A 59 2.10 35.91 28.36
C GLY A 59 2.51 35.20 27.08
N GLY A 60 2.06 35.64 25.89
CA GLY A 60 2.46 35.08 24.60
C GLY A 60 3.91 35.42 24.23
N ASN A 61 4.52 34.60 23.36
CA ASN A 61 5.88 34.82 22.85
C ASN A 61 6.04 36.08 21.99
N LEU A 62 4.92 36.67 21.52
CA LEU A 62 4.84 37.98 20.82
C LEU A 62 3.91 38.94 21.58
N GLY A 63 3.96 38.97 22.89
CA GLY A 63 3.12 39.82 23.74
C GLY A 63 1.74 39.18 23.96
N ILE A 64 0.68 39.78 23.42
CA ILE A 64 -0.69 39.25 23.56
C ILE A 64 -0.98 38.04 22.66
N ILE A 65 -0.04 37.71 21.77
CA ILE A 65 -0.16 36.60 20.82
C ILE A 65 0.95 35.58 21.10
N ASN A 66 0.57 34.31 21.11
CA ASN A 66 1.51 33.20 21.07
C ASN A 66 1.48 32.58 19.68
N LEU A 67 2.64 32.52 19.02
CA LEU A 67 2.82 31.97 17.69
C LEU A 67 3.68 30.72 17.78
N SER A 68 3.13 29.59 17.34
CA SER A 68 3.82 28.29 17.36
C SER A 68 3.90 27.75 15.93
N PRO A 69 5.06 27.85 15.28
CA PRO A 69 5.26 27.26 13.96
C PRO A 69 5.44 25.74 14.06
N GLY A 70 4.84 25.02 13.13
CA GLY A 70 4.94 23.57 12.99
C GLY A 70 5.30 23.19 11.55
N PHE A 71 5.92 22.03 11.38
CA PHE A 71 6.15 21.46 10.06
C PHE A 71 4.96 20.58 9.65
N LYS A 72 4.42 20.80 8.44
CA LYS A 72 3.45 19.90 7.82
C LYS A 72 4.18 18.94 6.88
N PRO A 73 4.34 17.66 7.25
CA PRO A 73 4.93 16.68 6.36
C PRO A 73 4.05 16.49 5.11
N PRO A 74 4.64 16.04 3.99
CA PRO A 74 3.88 15.79 2.77
C PRO A 74 2.84 14.69 2.99
N SER A 75 1.67 14.86 2.38
CA SER A 75 0.62 13.82 2.37
C SER A 75 0.93 12.69 1.39
N GLY A 76 1.79 12.95 0.40
CA GLY A 76 2.23 11.96 -0.55
C GLY A 76 3.53 12.35 -1.26
N ILE A 77 4.34 11.34 -1.58
CA ILE A 77 5.56 11.47 -2.38
C ILE A 77 5.50 10.45 -3.50
N GLY A 78 5.56 10.91 -4.74
CA GLY A 78 5.67 10.07 -5.93
C GLY A 78 7.06 10.18 -6.52
N LEU A 79 7.62 9.06 -6.95
CA LEU A 79 8.90 8.97 -7.64
C LEU A 79 8.71 8.17 -8.92
N SER A 80 9.28 8.61 -10.03
CA SER A 80 9.36 7.81 -11.24
C SER A 80 10.75 7.90 -11.87
N LEU A 81 11.19 6.78 -12.42
CA LEU A 81 12.47 6.62 -13.11
C LEU A 81 12.22 6.03 -14.50
N ASP A 82 12.78 6.66 -15.53
CA ASP A 82 12.85 6.11 -16.88
C ASP A 82 14.27 6.31 -17.42
N ALA A 83 15.09 5.30 -17.20
CA ALA A 83 16.50 5.27 -17.61
C ALA A 83 16.73 4.25 -18.74
N GLY A 84 15.80 4.15 -19.69
CA GLY A 84 15.85 3.23 -20.82
C GLY A 84 15.48 1.81 -20.42
N ILE A 85 16.46 0.94 -20.20
CA ILE A 85 16.24 -0.46 -19.82
C ILE A 85 15.75 -0.64 -18.37
N ILE A 86 15.90 0.40 -17.54
CA ILE A 86 15.42 0.40 -16.16
C ILE A 86 14.30 1.45 -16.05
N LYS A 87 13.11 0.98 -15.73
CA LYS A 87 11.95 1.81 -15.50
C LYS A 87 11.31 1.46 -14.15
N GLY A 88 10.78 2.45 -13.48
CA GLY A 88 10.14 2.20 -12.21
C GLY A 88 9.56 3.44 -11.59
N GLY A 89 9.01 3.24 -10.42
CA GLY A 89 8.44 4.32 -9.63
C GLY A 89 8.05 3.86 -8.26
N GLY A 90 7.71 4.82 -7.43
CA GLY A 90 7.23 4.59 -6.09
C GLY A 90 6.22 5.66 -5.70
N TYR A 91 5.37 5.28 -4.78
CA TYR A 91 4.40 6.17 -4.15
C TYR A 91 4.44 5.93 -2.65
N LEU A 92 4.56 7.00 -1.87
CA LEU A 92 4.49 6.99 -0.42
C LEU A 92 3.38 7.93 0.03
N GLN A 93 2.45 7.43 0.80
CA GLN A 93 1.38 8.16 1.45
C GLN A 93 1.64 8.23 2.95
N CYS A 94 1.55 9.42 3.51
CA CYS A 94 1.87 9.68 4.91
C CYS A 94 0.68 10.35 5.59
N PHE A 95 0.21 9.78 6.69
CA PHE A 95 -0.79 10.34 7.60
C PHE A 95 -0.23 10.35 9.01
N PRO A 96 0.65 11.32 9.35
CA PRO A 96 1.35 11.35 10.64
C PRO A 96 0.41 11.42 11.84
N GLU A 97 -0.71 12.12 11.70
CA GLU A 97 -1.76 12.23 12.73
C GLU A 97 -2.44 10.90 13.07
N ARG A 98 -2.38 9.93 12.15
CA ARG A 98 -2.88 8.55 12.34
C ARG A 98 -1.75 7.54 12.51
N GLY A 99 -0.50 8.02 12.44
CA GLY A 99 0.67 7.16 12.47
C GLY A 99 0.75 6.18 11.30
N GLU A 100 0.13 6.49 10.14
CA GLU A 100 0.07 5.61 8.98
C GLU A 100 1.04 6.05 7.88
N TYR A 101 1.80 5.09 7.36
CA TYR A 101 2.76 5.26 6.27
C TYR A 101 2.60 4.09 5.29
N ASN A 102 2.11 4.38 4.09
CA ASN A 102 1.79 3.37 3.10
C ASN A 102 2.56 3.63 1.82
N GLY A 103 3.23 2.62 1.29
CA GLY A 103 4.07 2.78 0.11
C GLY A 103 3.93 1.65 -0.90
N THR A 104 4.14 2.00 -2.16
CA THR A 104 4.27 1.05 -3.26
C THR A 104 5.51 1.38 -4.08
N LEU A 105 6.19 0.36 -4.58
CA LEU A 105 7.35 0.46 -5.47
C LEU A 105 7.18 -0.53 -6.61
N GLU A 106 7.48 -0.07 -7.81
CA GLU A 106 7.61 -0.90 -9.00
C GLU A 106 8.97 -0.64 -9.66
N LEU A 107 9.68 -1.69 -10.01
CA LEU A 107 10.96 -1.62 -10.71
C LEU A 107 10.99 -2.68 -11.81
N GLY A 108 11.04 -2.25 -13.05
CA GLY A 108 11.21 -3.11 -14.21
C GLY A 108 12.64 -3.02 -14.76
N ILE A 109 13.23 -4.15 -15.05
CA ILE A 109 14.46 -4.27 -15.84
C ILE A 109 14.08 -5.03 -17.11
N GLU A 110 14.13 -4.33 -18.23
CA GLU A 110 13.70 -4.87 -19.52
C GLU A 110 14.49 -6.15 -19.87
N GLY A 111 13.77 -7.19 -20.27
CA GLY A 111 14.35 -8.50 -20.61
C GLY A 111 14.86 -9.30 -19.42
N LEU A 112 14.53 -8.93 -18.16
CA LEU A 112 14.99 -9.66 -16.98
C LEU A 112 13.87 -9.89 -15.97
N LEU A 113 13.34 -8.84 -15.37
CA LEU A 113 12.34 -8.98 -14.30
C LEU A 113 11.54 -7.69 -14.05
N THR A 114 10.37 -7.85 -13.42
CA THR A 114 9.63 -6.77 -12.76
C THR A 114 9.49 -7.10 -11.28
N LEU A 115 9.87 -6.17 -10.42
CA LEU A 115 9.73 -6.26 -8.97
C LEU A 115 8.67 -5.27 -8.51
N ASN A 116 7.73 -5.75 -7.69
CA ASN A 116 6.72 -4.94 -7.02
C ASN A 116 6.87 -5.10 -5.50
N ALA A 117 6.80 -4.00 -4.78
CA ALA A 117 6.77 -3.99 -3.32
C ALA A 117 5.66 -3.08 -2.82
N ILE A 118 4.95 -3.54 -1.80
CA ILE A 118 3.89 -2.79 -1.11
C ILE A 118 4.17 -2.88 0.38
N GLY A 119 4.15 -1.74 1.06
CA GLY A 119 4.38 -1.65 2.50
C GLY A 119 3.29 -0.82 3.18
N LEU A 120 2.76 -1.33 4.28
CA LEU A 120 1.85 -0.63 5.18
C LEU A 120 2.48 -0.62 6.57
N ILE A 121 2.78 0.55 7.09
CA ILE A 121 3.34 0.75 8.44
C ILE A 121 2.36 1.57 9.25
N THR A 122 2.11 1.14 10.49
CA THR A 122 1.33 1.90 11.45
C THR A 122 2.12 2.03 12.74
N THR A 123 2.21 3.25 13.29
CA THR A 123 2.93 3.56 14.54
C THR A 123 1.98 3.86 15.69
N GLN A 124 0.68 3.71 15.47
CA GLN A 124 -0.38 3.82 16.47
C GLN A 124 -1.30 2.62 16.37
N ASN A 125 -1.82 2.20 17.51
CA ASN A 125 -2.88 1.20 17.59
C ASN A 125 -4.24 1.82 17.22
N PRO A 126 -5.27 1.00 16.93
CA PRO A 126 -6.62 1.51 16.66
C PRO A 126 -7.26 2.33 17.80
N ASP A 127 -6.78 2.16 19.03
CA ASP A 127 -7.19 2.93 20.21
C ASP A 127 -6.42 4.24 20.38
N GLY A 128 -5.52 4.58 19.45
CA GLY A 128 -4.67 5.78 19.49
C GLY A 128 -3.42 5.65 20.36
N SER A 129 -3.21 4.53 21.06
CA SER A 129 -2.00 4.30 21.83
C SER A 129 -0.78 4.06 20.92
N PRO A 130 0.46 4.36 21.36
CA PRO A 130 1.66 4.01 20.61
C PRO A 130 1.72 2.51 20.33
N GLY A 131 1.96 2.15 19.07
CA GLY A 131 2.06 0.75 18.65
C GLY A 131 2.76 0.66 17.30
N PHE A 132 3.23 -0.53 16.95
CA PHE A 132 3.86 -0.76 15.66
C PHE A 132 3.18 -1.91 14.94
N SER A 133 2.85 -1.71 13.68
CA SER A 133 2.46 -2.80 12.80
C SER A 133 3.07 -2.63 11.41
N LEU A 134 3.29 -3.75 10.73
CA LEU A 134 3.90 -3.80 9.41
C LEU A 134 3.16 -4.84 8.57
N LEU A 135 2.87 -4.51 7.33
CA LEU A 135 2.55 -5.46 6.27
C LEU A 135 3.47 -5.17 5.09
N ILE A 136 4.17 -6.18 4.60
CA ILE A 136 4.97 -6.08 3.37
C ILE A 136 4.54 -7.20 2.43
N ILE A 137 4.32 -6.85 1.17
CA ILE A 137 4.17 -7.78 0.05
C ILE A 137 5.27 -7.44 -0.95
N ILE A 138 6.04 -8.44 -1.34
CA ILE A 138 7.06 -8.31 -2.40
C ILE A 138 6.81 -9.41 -3.41
N THR A 139 6.74 -9.05 -4.69
CA THR A 139 6.60 -9.99 -5.79
C THR A 139 7.60 -9.67 -6.89
N THR A 140 8.10 -10.69 -7.54
CA THR A 140 8.98 -10.56 -8.70
C THR A 140 8.46 -11.43 -9.82
N GLU A 141 8.27 -10.84 -11.01
CA GLU A 141 7.92 -11.57 -12.23
C GLU A 141 9.14 -11.61 -13.16
N PHE A 142 9.40 -12.77 -13.75
CA PHE A 142 10.55 -13.02 -14.60
C PHE A 142 10.18 -12.88 -16.07
N ASN A 143 11.03 -12.23 -16.84
CA ASN A 143 10.90 -12.12 -18.30
C ASN A 143 12.29 -12.23 -18.97
N PRO A 144 12.63 -13.39 -19.56
CA PRO A 144 11.79 -14.57 -19.77
C PRO A 144 11.55 -15.40 -18.50
N ALA A 145 10.46 -16.15 -18.47
CA ALA A 145 10.13 -17.08 -17.38
C ALA A 145 11.12 -18.26 -17.33
N PHE A 146 11.38 -18.78 -16.14
CA PHE A 146 12.25 -19.96 -15.96
C PHE A 146 11.54 -21.24 -16.41
N GLN A 147 12.16 -22.04 -17.28
CA GLN A 147 11.61 -23.32 -17.73
C GLN A 147 11.76 -24.38 -16.64
N LEU A 148 10.64 -25.02 -16.27
CA LEU A 148 10.59 -26.10 -15.27
C LEU A 148 10.51 -27.49 -15.93
N GLY A 149 10.30 -27.56 -17.24
CA GLY A 149 10.06 -28.79 -18.00
C GLY A 149 8.60 -29.07 -18.29
N PHE A 150 8.34 -29.96 -19.26
CA PHE A 150 6.97 -30.36 -19.70
C PHE A 150 6.05 -29.18 -20.07
N GLY A 151 6.61 -28.08 -20.54
CA GLY A 151 5.87 -26.86 -20.88
C GLY A 151 5.54 -25.97 -19.69
N PHE A 152 5.90 -26.35 -18.47
CA PHE A 152 5.74 -25.50 -17.28
C PHE A 152 6.85 -24.48 -17.14
N THR A 153 6.48 -23.31 -16.64
CA THR A 153 7.39 -22.19 -16.40
C THR A 153 7.15 -21.60 -15.01
N LEU A 154 8.23 -21.14 -14.37
CA LEU A 154 8.14 -20.26 -13.19
C LEU A 154 8.15 -18.82 -13.69
N ASN A 155 7.00 -18.17 -13.62
CA ASN A 155 6.81 -16.80 -14.08
C ASN A 155 7.08 -15.76 -13.00
N GLY A 156 7.01 -16.15 -11.71
CA GLY A 156 7.29 -15.24 -10.62
C GLY A 156 7.28 -15.92 -9.26
N VAL A 157 7.86 -15.21 -8.30
CA VAL A 157 7.86 -15.57 -6.88
C VAL A 157 7.53 -14.35 -6.04
N GLY A 158 7.04 -14.58 -4.85
CA GLY A 158 6.72 -13.48 -3.94
C GLY A 158 6.46 -13.95 -2.52
N GLY A 159 6.11 -13.00 -1.68
CA GLY A 159 5.76 -13.29 -0.31
C GLY A 159 5.07 -12.11 0.38
N LEU A 160 4.37 -12.46 1.46
CA LEU A 160 3.72 -11.56 2.39
C LEU A 160 4.30 -11.78 3.77
N LEU A 161 4.60 -10.69 4.47
CA LEU A 161 4.95 -10.67 5.88
C LEU A 161 4.10 -9.64 6.60
N GLY A 162 3.45 -10.04 7.69
CA GLY A 162 2.69 -9.17 8.59
C GLY A 162 3.19 -9.27 10.02
N LEU A 163 3.47 -8.14 10.64
CA LEU A 163 3.77 -8.01 12.06
C LEU A 163 2.66 -7.20 12.71
N ASN A 164 2.08 -7.73 13.78
CA ASN A 164 0.91 -7.14 14.44
C ASN A 164 -0.24 -6.86 13.45
N ARG A 165 -0.48 -7.82 12.55
CA ARG A 165 -1.55 -7.84 11.56
C ARG A 165 -2.26 -9.19 11.58
N MET A 166 -3.56 -9.17 11.33
CA MET A 166 -4.38 -10.38 11.20
C MET A 166 -5.02 -10.43 9.81
N VAL A 167 -5.55 -11.59 9.43
CA VAL A 167 -6.38 -11.74 8.23
C VAL A 167 -7.86 -11.84 8.61
N ILE A 168 -8.71 -11.07 7.92
CA ILE A 168 -10.16 -11.20 8.00
C ILE A 168 -10.63 -12.12 6.89
N ALA A 169 -11.11 -13.31 7.25
CA ALA A 169 -11.52 -14.35 6.31
C ALA A 169 -12.63 -13.90 5.36
N GLU A 170 -13.63 -13.18 5.89
CA GLU A 170 -14.78 -12.66 5.13
C GLU A 170 -14.32 -11.64 4.08
N LYS A 171 -13.38 -10.74 4.43
CA LYS A 171 -12.81 -9.77 3.49
C LYS A 171 -11.96 -10.43 2.42
N LEU A 172 -11.26 -11.51 2.79
CA LEU A 172 -10.51 -12.31 1.85
C LEU A 172 -11.45 -13.03 0.86
N GLN A 173 -12.58 -13.56 1.32
CA GLN A 173 -13.64 -14.14 0.46
C GLN A 173 -14.26 -13.10 -0.48
N ASP A 174 -14.55 -11.90 0.01
CA ASP A 174 -15.04 -10.80 -0.80
C ASP A 174 -14.03 -10.39 -1.88
N SER A 175 -12.74 -10.45 -1.58
CA SER A 175 -11.67 -10.12 -2.54
C SER A 175 -11.63 -11.10 -3.73
N VAL A 176 -12.00 -12.35 -3.51
CA VAL A 176 -12.14 -13.37 -4.59
C VAL A 176 -13.28 -12.99 -5.53
N LYS A 177 -14.44 -12.59 -4.99
CA LYS A 177 -15.63 -12.22 -5.78
C LYS A 177 -15.42 -10.92 -6.58
N THR A 178 -14.66 -9.98 -6.03
CA THR A 178 -14.43 -8.66 -6.63
C THR A 178 -13.14 -8.56 -7.45
N ASN A 179 -12.41 -9.68 -7.64
CA ASN A 179 -11.07 -9.74 -8.24
C ASN A 179 -9.99 -8.95 -7.47
N ALA A 180 -10.30 -8.43 -6.27
CA ALA A 180 -9.33 -7.71 -5.44
C ALA A 180 -8.20 -8.62 -4.91
N ILE A 181 -8.36 -9.94 -5.01
CA ILE A 181 -7.32 -10.93 -4.71
C ILE A 181 -6.03 -10.70 -5.51
N GLU A 182 -6.11 -10.10 -6.70
CA GLU A 182 -4.95 -9.72 -7.49
C GLU A 182 -4.12 -8.60 -6.84
N SER A 183 -4.71 -7.82 -5.92
CA SER A 183 -3.97 -6.84 -5.12
C SER A 183 -3.03 -7.50 -4.10
N ILE A 184 -3.24 -8.79 -3.80
CA ILE A 184 -2.41 -9.60 -2.91
C ILE A 184 -1.43 -10.44 -3.71
N LEU A 185 -1.94 -11.13 -4.76
CA LEU A 185 -1.18 -12.06 -5.59
C LEU A 185 -0.68 -11.36 -6.85
N PHE A 186 0.59 -11.06 -6.95
CA PHE A 186 1.25 -10.47 -8.12
C PHE A 186 0.51 -9.24 -8.68
N PRO A 187 0.35 -8.17 -7.86
CA PRO A 187 -0.31 -6.94 -8.28
C PRO A 187 0.46 -6.28 -9.43
N ARG A 188 -0.29 -5.73 -10.40
CA ARG A 188 0.27 -4.99 -11.54
C ARG A 188 0.03 -3.49 -11.38
N ASP A 189 0.90 -2.67 -12.00
CA ASP A 189 0.80 -1.20 -11.97
C ASP A 189 0.62 -0.67 -10.54
N VAL A 190 1.42 -1.18 -9.61
CA VAL A 190 1.23 -0.94 -8.16
C VAL A 190 1.32 0.53 -7.79
N VAL A 191 2.10 1.32 -8.52
CA VAL A 191 2.23 2.76 -8.28
C VAL A 191 0.97 3.49 -8.74
N ARG A 192 0.45 3.14 -9.92
CA ARG A 192 -0.77 3.74 -10.48
C ARG A 192 -2.01 3.40 -9.67
N ASN A 193 -2.10 2.16 -9.21
CA ASN A 193 -3.23 1.62 -8.47
C ASN A 193 -3.02 1.68 -6.94
N ALA A 194 -1.99 2.38 -6.47
CA ALA A 194 -1.58 2.42 -5.06
C ALA A 194 -2.74 2.70 -4.08
N PRO A 195 -3.59 3.74 -4.27
CA PRO A 195 -4.66 4.02 -3.33
C PRO A 195 -5.65 2.86 -3.16
N GLN A 196 -6.02 2.21 -4.27
CA GLN A 196 -6.96 1.08 -4.25
C GLN A 196 -6.33 -0.17 -3.62
N ILE A 197 -5.08 -0.48 -3.97
CA ILE A 197 -4.34 -1.62 -3.42
C ILE A 197 -4.16 -1.44 -1.91
N ILE A 198 -3.71 -0.27 -1.46
CA ILE A 198 -3.53 0.06 -0.04
C ILE A 198 -4.84 -0.11 0.72
N SER A 199 -5.95 0.46 0.21
CA SER A 199 -7.27 0.36 0.82
C SER A 199 -7.74 -1.10 0.96
N ASN A 200 -7.58 -1.91 -0.09
CA ASN A 200 -7.92 -3.33 -0.06
C ASN A 200 -7.10 -4.09 0.99
N LEU A 201 -5.78 -3.84 1.03
CA LEU A 201 -4.88 -4.51 1.98
C LEU A 201 -5.16 -4.10 3.43
N GLN A 202 -5.46 -2.84 3.70
CA GLN A 202 -5.87 -2.38 5.04
C GLN A 202 -7.17 -3.04 5.51
N ALA A 203 -8.12 -3.23 4.60
CA ALA A 203 -9.40 -3.89 4.92
C ALA A 203 -9.24 -5.40 5.19
N ILE A 204 -8.34 -6.07 4.46
CA ILE A 204 -8.11 -7.52 4.58
C ILE A 204 -7.18 -7.84 5.75
N PHE A 205 -6.18 -6.99 5.99
CA PHE A 205 -5.11 -7.19 6.98
C PHE A 205 -5.06 -6.07 8.04
N PRO A 206 -6.09 -5.90 8.88
CA PRO A 206 -6.09 -4.88 9.92
C PRO A 206 -5.04 -5.14 11.00
N VAL A 207 -4.77 -4.08 11.79
CA VAL A 207 -3.86 -4.16 12.93
C VAL A 207 -4.44 -5.05 14.02
N LYS A 208 -3.66 -6.03 14.49
CA LYS A 208 -3.94 -6.86 15.67
C LYS A 208 -2.62 -7.18 16.37
N GLN A 209 -2.42 -6.58 17.53
CA GLN A 209 -1.22 -6.80 18.33
C GLN A 209 -1.00 -8.30 18.65
N GLY A 210 0.24 -8.73 18.57
CA GLY A 210 0.64 -10.11 18.84
C GLY A 210 0.34 -11.13 17.73
N SER A 211 -0.24 -10.68 16.60
CA SER A 211 -0.48 -11.55 15.42
C SER A 211 0.62 -11.40 14.38
N PHE A 212 0.94 -12.49 13.70
CA PHE A 212 1.92 -12.56 12.63
C PHE A 212 1.32 -13.21 11.41
N LEU A 213 1.70 -12.72 10.24
CA LEU A 213 1.31 -13.28 8.94
C LEU A 213 2.57 -13.63 8.15
N VAL A 214 2.58 -14.82 7.57
CA VAL A 214 3.60 -15.23 6.59
C VAL A 214 2.89 -15.83 5.40
N GLY A 215 3.30 -15.43 4.20
CA GLY A 215 2.62 -15.89 2.99
C GLY A 215 3.57 -16.04 1.80
N PRO A 216 4.11 -17.25 1.53
CA PRO A 216 4.82 -17.51 0.27
C PRO A 216 3.87 -17.48 -0.92
N MET A 217 4.38 -17.00 -2.07
CA MET A 217 3.65 -16.88 -3.31
C MET A 217 4.47 -17.36 -4.50
N ALA A 218 3.80 -17.97 -5.48
CA ALA A 218 4.41 -18.39 -6.73
C ALA A 218 3.45 -18.15 -7.91
N LYS A 219 4.01 -17.84 -9.08
CA LYS A 219 3.28 -17.72 -10.33
C LYS A 219 3.87 -18.72 -11.33
N ILE A 220 3.04 -19.67 -11.75
CA ILE A 220 3.41 -20.75 -12.64
C ILE A 220 2.67 -20.57 -13.96
N GLY A 221 3.37 -20.76 -15.06
CA GLY A 221 2.80 -20.76 -16.41
C GLY A 221 2.85 -22.13 -17.06
N TRP A 222 2.06 -22.29 -18.10
CA TRP A 222 2.12 -23.41 -19.04
C TRP A 222 1.99 -22.91 -20.47
N GLY A 223 2.87 -23.40 -21.33
CA GLY A 223 3.00 -22.95 -22.73
C GLY A 223 4.15 -21.95 -22.94
N SER A 224 4.47 -21.65 -24.21
CA SER A 224 5.48 -20.68 -24.61
C SER A 224 5.01 -19.95 -25.88
N PRO A 225 4.46 -18.71 -25.75
CA PRO A 225 4.16 -17.96 -24.51
C PRO A 225 3.17 -18.67 -23.58
N SER A 226 3.15 -18.28 -22.31
CA SER A 226 2.26 -18.93 -21.33
C SER A 226 0.80 -18.69 -21.66
N ILE A 227 0.10 -19.76 -22.06
CA ILE A 227 -1.34 -19.76 -22.38
C ILE A 227 -2.17 -19.83 -21.08
N ILE A 228 -1.68 -20.59 -20.11
CA ILE A 228 -2.30 -20.74 -18.79
C ILE A 228 -1.31 -20.19 -17.75
N THR A 229 -1.80 -19.38 -16.83
CA THR A 229 -1.03 -18.90 -15.68
C THR A 229 -1.81 -19.16 -14.40
N LEU A 230 -1.12 -19.63 -13.37
CA LEU A 230 -1.63 -19.89 -12.04
C LEU A 230 -0.81 -19.10 -11.04
N SER A 231 -1.41 -18.07 -10.43
CA SER A 231 -0.87 -17.36 -9.28
C SER A 231 -1.39 -18.03 -8.01
N LEU A 232 -0.48 -18.47 -7.15
CA LEU A 232 -0.80 -19.12 -5.89
C LEU A 232 -0.19 -18.36 -4.72
N GLY A 233 -0.90 -18.31 -3.60
CA GLY A 233 -0.39 -17.82 -2.33
C GLY A 233 -0.96 -18.62 -1.18
N VAL A 234 -0.15 -18.78 -0.14
CA VAL A 234 -0.58 -19.32 1.14
C VAL A 234 -0.39 -18.22 2.17
N ILE A 235 -1.39 -17.97 3.00
CA ILE A 235 -1.30 -17.02 4.12
C ILE A 235 -1.46 -17.83 5.40
N ILE A 236 -0.46 -17.76 6.27
CA ILE A 236 -0.46 -18.41 7.57
C ILE A 236 -0.49 -17.32 8.63
N GLN A 237 -1.49 -17.33 9.49
CA GLN A 237 -1.61 -16.47 10.66
C GLN A 237 -1.18 -17.21 11.91
N LEU A 238 -0.47 -16.53 12.80
CA LEU A 238 -0.01 -17.00 14.10
C LEU A 238 -0.28 -15.94 15.18
N PRO A 239 -0.44 -16.28 16.47
CA PRO A 239 -0.51 -17.64 17.07
C PRO A 239 -1.84 -18.34 16.82
N ASP A 240 -2.94 -17.58 16.58
CA ASP A 240 -4.25 -18.14 16.22
C ASP A 240 -4.14 -18.71 14.81
N VAL A 241 -3.78 -20.00 14.70
CA VAL A 241 -3.48 -20.60 13.40
C VAL A 241 -4.67 -20.53 12.47
N LYS A 242 -4.51 -19.76 11.40
CA LYS A 242 -5.43 -19.74 10.24
C LYS A 242 -4.60 -19.88 8.99
N ILE A 243 -5.04 -20.71 8.06
CA ILE A 243 -4.36 -20.92 6.79
C ILE A 243 -5.33 -20.56 5.67
N GLY A 244 -4.95 -19.57 4.87
CA GLY A 244 -5.63 -19.22 3.62
C GLY A 244 -4.82 -19.70 2.43
N ILE A 245 -5.45 -20.40 1.50
CA ILE A 245 -4.85 -20.80 0.23
C ILE A 245 -5.57 -20.04 -0.87
N LEU A 246 -4.87 -19.14 -1.52
CA LEU A 246 -5.42 -18.25 -2.53
C LEU A 246 -4.90 -18.64 -3.91
N GLY A 247 -5.73 -18.50 -4.93
CA GLY A 247 -5.27 -18.69 -6.29
C GLY A 247 -6.07 -17.93 -7.33
N VAL A 248 -5.37 -17.58 -8.39
CA VAL A 248 -5.92 -16.99 -9.61
C VAL A 248 -5.40 -17.79 -10.80
N LEU A 249 -6.29 -18.56 -11.41
CA LEU A 249 -6.03 -19.27 -12.65
C LEU A 249 -6.52 -18.42 -13.82
N LYS A 250 -5.64 -18.10 -14.76
CA LYS A 250 -5.96 -17.39 -15.99
C LYS A 250 -5.62 -18.25 -17.19
N MET A 251 -6.52 -18.29 -18.18
CA MET A 251 -6.26 -18.82 -19.51
C MET A 251 -6.49 -17.72 -20.51
N VAL A 252 -5.55 -17.52 -21.40
CA VAL A 252 -5.62 -16.50 -22.47
C VAL A 252 -5.22 -17.14 -23.78
N LEU A 253 -6.06 -17.01 -24.80
CA LEU A 253 -5.85 -17.59 -26.12
C LEU A 253 -6.01 -16.53 -27.21
N PRO A 254 -5.11 -16.45 -28.19
CA PRO A 254 -3.84 -17.21 -28.30
C PRO A 254 -2.75 -16.69 -27.36
N ASP A 255 -2.74 -15.40 -27.02
CA ASP A 255 -1.80 -14.71 -26.11
C ASP A 255 -2.45 -13.46 -25.48
N GLU A 256 -1.72 -12.75 -24.60
CA GLU A 256 -2.23 -11.56 -23.90
C GLU A 256 -2.52 -10.39 -24.86
N ASP A 257 -1.77 -10.25 -25.97
CA ASP A 257 -1.86 -9.11 -26.89
C ASP A 257 -3.03 -9.27 -27.88
N LEU A 258 -3.31 -10.51 -28.29
CA LEU A 258 -4.33 -10.85 -29.29
C LEU A 258 -5.52 -11.65 -28.67
N ALA A 259 -5.75 -11.49 -27.39
CA ALA A 259 -6.67 -12.32 -26.62
C ALA A 259 -8.10 -12.37 -27.19
N LEU A 260 -8.44 -13.48 -27.84
CA LEU A 260 -9.79 -13.80 -28.30
C LEU A 260 -10.63 -14.46 -27.20
N LEU A 261 -9.98 -15.18 -26.29
CA LEU A 261 -10.62 -15.82 -25.14
C LEU A 261 -9.80 -15.54 -23.88
N LYS A 262 -10.46 -14.99 -22.85
CA LYS A 262 -9.93 -14.83 -21.51
C LYS A 262 -10.84 -15.54 -20.52
N LEU A 263 -10.31 -16.53 -19.80
CA LEU A 263 -10.99 -17.17 -18.68
C LEU A 263 -10.19 -16.89 -17.42
N GLN A 264 -10.88 -16.56 -16.35
CA GLN A 264 -10.29 -16.37 -15.03
C GLN A 264 -11.12 -17.08 -13.97
N VAL A 265 -10.45 -17.84 -13.12
CA VAL A 265 -11.03 -18.49 -11.96
C VAL A 265 -10.23 -18.09 -10.73
N ASN A 266 -10.90 -17.46 -9.79
CA ASN A 266 -10.35 -17.15 -8.49
C ASN A 266 -10.82 -18.19 -7.49
N PHE A 267 -9.96 -18.64 -6.59
CA PHE A 267 -10.33 -19.59 -5.54
C PHE A 267 -9.68 -19.24 -4.22
N LEU A 268 -10.32 -19.65 -3.14
CA LEU A 268 -9.88 -19.47 -1.78
C LEU A 268 -10.27 -20.69 -0.95
N GLY A 269 -9.27 -21.32 -0.33
CA GLY A 269 -9.47 -22.28 0.74
C GLY A 269 -9.10 -21.66 2.07
N ILE A 270 -9.92 -21.83 3.10
CA ILE A 270 -9.65 -21.39 4.47
C ILE A 270 -9.69 -22.58 5.39
N ILE A 271 -8.65 -22.74 6.18
CA ILE A 271 -8.55 -23.72 7.26
C ILE A 271 -8.40 -22.94 8.57
N ASP A 272 -9.40 -23.04 9.44
CA ASP A 272 -9.41 -22.46 10.79
C ASP A 272 -9.58 -23.58 11.80
N PRO A 273 -8.48 -24.11 12.38
CA PRO A 273 -8.54 -25.20 13.34
C PRO A 273 -9.26 -24.82 14.64
N ALA A 274 -9.19 -23.55 15.07
CA ALA A 274 -9.84 -23.08 16.30
C ALA A 274 -11.38 -23.04 16.13
N ALA A 275 -11.86 -22.68 14.95
CA ALA A 275 -13.27 -22.72 14.59
C ALA A 275 -13.74 -24.09 14.08
N GLN A 276 -12.84 -25.08 13.97
CA GLN A 276 -13.08 -26.39 13.33
C GLN A 276 -13.70 -26.26 11.94
N MET A 277 -13.26 -25.26 11.17
CA MET A 277 -13.86 -24.90 9.88
C MET A 277 -12.84 -25.12 8.76
N ILE A 278 -13.32 -25.75 7.68
CA ILE A 278 -12.64 -25.81 6.39
C ILE A 278 -13.66 -25.36 5.34
N SER A 279 -13.29 -24.38 4.54
CA SER A 279 -14.11 -23.85 3.44
C SER A 279 -13.26 -23.70 2.18
N PHE A 280 -13.91 -23.92 1.00
CA PHE A 280 -13.31 -23.75 -0.32
C PHE A 280 -14.28 -22.99 -1.22
#